data_2d3f2e1292dc01a6ab87580333bcc939
#
_entry.id   2d3f2e1292dc01a6ab87580333bcc939
#
_cell.length_a   1.000
_cell.length_b   1.000
_cell.length_c   1.000
_cell.angle_alpha   90.00
_cell.angle_beta   90.00
_cell.angle_gamma   90.00
#
_symmetry.space_group_name_H-M   'P 1'
#
loop_
_entity.id
_entity.type
_entity.pdbx_description
1 polymer ?
#
loop_
_entity_poly.entity_id
_entity_poly.type
_entity_poly.pdbx_seq_one_letter_code
_entity_poly.pdbx_strand_id
1 'polypeptide(L)'
;MTPELDHLLSQLSPATLENLEPRLRFGLSCCERVEHLLEHPEVISCVQSFRDLMQSSKALEEHMELGARATALANGHHGSRSLDGVGHAAVSATYACAAAMSGRPRQAAEYVAYAMVYGQGGYGATQEPDSFLPEYRWLEQRLQSLVGVG
;
A
#
# COMPACT_ATOMS: atom_id res chain seq x y z
N MET A 1 -14.71 1.29 -3.80
CA MET A 1 -14.38 0.68 -2.49
C MET A 1 -15.65 0.13 -1.87
N THR A 2 -15.58 -1.03 -1.25
CA THR A 2 -16.75 -1.64 -0.60
C THR A 2 -17.08 -0.93 0.72
N PRO A 3 -18.35 -0.95 1.16
CA PRO A 3 -18.71 -0.40 2.47
C PRO A 3 -17.98 -1.06 3.63
N GLU A 4 -17.74 -2.37 3.55
CA GLU A 4 -16.99 -3.10 4.58
C GLU A 4 -15.55 -2.61 4.68
N LEU A 5 -14.87 -2.47 3.54
CA LEU A 5 -13.50 -1.96 3.52
C LEU A 5 -13.43 -0.54 4.05
N ASP A 6 -14.36 0.31 3.62
CA ASP A 6 -14.43 1.68 4.09
C ASP A 6 -14.59 1.74 5.62
N HIS A 7 -15.47 0.91 6.16
CA HIS A 7 -15.69 0.83 7.61
C HIS A 7 -14.43 0.40 8.35
N LEU A 8 -13.77 -0.65 7.87
CA LEU A 8 -12.54 -1.15 8.49
C LEU A 8 -11.42 -0.12 8.46
N LEU A 9 -11.26 0.58 7.33
CA LEU A 9 -10.26 1.64 7.22
C LEU A 9 -10.56 2.81 8.14
N SER A 10 -11.83 3.14 8.35
CA SER A 10 -12.20 4.23 9.24
C SER A 10 -11.82 3.95 10.70
N GLN A 11 -11.73 2.69 11.09
CA GLN A 11 -11.27 2.31 12.42
C GLN A 11 -9.78 2.60 12.64
N LEU A 12 -8.99 2.64 11.57
CA LEU A 12 -7.57 2.99 11.63
C LEU A 12 -7.30 4.47 11.36
N SER A 13 -8.31 5.21 10.91
CA SER A 13 -8.14 6.60 10.47
C SER A 13 -7.72 7.58 11.56
N PRO A 14 -8.17 7.46 12.81
CA PRO A 14 -7.64 8.37 13.83
C PRO A 14 -6.14 8.16 13.98
N ALA A 15 -5.37 9.21 13.74
CA ALA A 15 -3.91 9.16 13.85
C ALA A 15 -3.49 9.21 15.31
N THR A 16 -3.87 8.20 16.06
CA THR A 16 -3.54 8.09 17.48
C THR A 16 -2.40 7.10 17.67
N LEU A 17 -1.72 7.18 18.80
CA LEU A 17 -0.66 6.23 19.15
C LEU A 17 -1.20 4.80 19.21
N GLU A 18 -2.44 4.63 19.66
CA GLU A 18 -3.06 3.31 19.77
C GLU A 18 -3.21 2.63 18.41
N ASN A 19 -3.44 3.42 17.37
CA ASN A 19 -3.65 2.90 16.02
C ASN A 19 -2.38 2.86 15.18
N LEU A 20 -1.26 3.36 15.68
CA LEU A 20 -0.04 3.47 14.88
C LEU A 20 0.50 2.09 14.48
N GLU A 21 0.62 1.16 15.41
CA GLU A 21 1.13 -0.17 15.10
C GLU A 21 0.22 -0.91 14.11
N PRO A 22 -1.10 -1.00 14.32
CA PRO A 22 -1.98 -1.63 13.32
C PRO A 22 -1.90 -0.94 11.96
N ARG A 23 -1.83 0.38 11.91
CA ARG A 23 -1.70 1.11 10.64
C ARG A 23 -0.43 0.74 9.90
N LEU A 24 0.69 0.67 10.60
CA LEU A 24 1.96 0.32 10.00
C LEU A 24 2.02 -1.15 9.59
N ARG A 25 1.43 -2.04 10.38
CA ARG A 25 1.36 -3.46 10.01
C ARG A 25 0.51 -3.66 8.76
N PHE A 26 -0.61 -2.98 8.68
CA PHE A 26 -1.42 -2.99 7.46
C PHE A 26 -0.63 -2.43 6.28
N GLY A 27 0.08 -1.32 6.51
CA GLY A 27 0.95 -0.72 5.49
C GLY A 27 1.99 -1.69 4.98
N LEU A 28 2.65 -2.43 5.87
CA LEU A 28 3.63 -3.44 5.46
C LEU A 28 2.96 -4.52 4.61
N SER A 29 1.78 -4.98 4.99
CA SER A 29 1.02 -5.94 4.20
C SER A 29 0.73 -5.41 2.79
N CYS A 30 0.39 -4.12 2.68
CA CYS A 30 0.18 -3.46 1.39
C CYS A 30 1.46 -3.46 0.55
N CYS A 31 2.59 -3.12 1.15
CA CYS A 31 3.88 -3.15 0.45
C CYS A 31 4.18 -4.55 -0.07
N GLU A 32 3.99 -5.56 0.75
CA GLU A 32 4.27 -6.94 0.38
C GLU A 32 3.34 -7.43 -0.73
N ARG A 33 2.10 -6.95 -0.76
CA ARG A 33 1.14 -7.31 -1.80
C ARG A 33 1.60 -6.83 -3.18
N VAL A 34 2.24 -5.67 -3.26
CA VAL A 34 2.63 -5.05 -4.53
C VAL A 34 4.14 -5.08 -4.79
N GLU A 35 4.92 -5.68 -3.90
CA GLU A 35 6.38 -5.68 -3.99
C GLU A 35 6.89 -6.20 -5.34
N HIS A 36 6.23 -7.21 -5.88
CA HIS A 36 6.58 -7.81 -7.18
C HIS A 36 6.38 -6.86 -8.36
N LEU A 37 5.66 -5.75 -8.17
CA LEU A 37 5.41 -4.75 -9.22
C LEU A 37 6.41 -3.60 -9.16
N LEU A 38 7.20 -3.51 -8.09
CA LEU A 38 8.16 -2.42 -7.93
C LEU A 38 9.32 -2.56 -8.91
N GLU A 39 9.68 -1.46 -9.55
CA GLU A 39 10.79 -1.42 -10.49
C GLU A 39 12.02 -0.67 -9.94
N HIS A 40 11.80 0.25 -8.98
CA HIS A 40 12.86 1.12 -8.49
C HIS A 40 13.63 0.45 -7.35
N PRO A 41 14.95 0.18 -7.52
CA PRO A 41 15.72 -0.52 -6.50
C PRO A 41 15.71 0.17 -5.12
N GLU A 42 15.71 1.50 -5.10
CA GLU A 42 15.68 2.24 -3.84
C GLU A 42 14.36 2.10 -3.11
N VAL A 43 13.24 1.97 -3.84
CA VAL A 43 11.93 1.72 -3.23
C VAL A 43 11.90 0.31 -2.65
N ILE A 44 12.45 -0.66 -3.37
CA ILE A 44 12.57 -2.04 -2.88
C ILE A 44 13.38 -2.06 -1.58
N SER A 45 14.47 -1.30 -1.53
CA SER A 45 15.26 -1.15 -0.31
C SER A 45 14.45 -0.52 0.82
N CYS A 46 13.61 0.47 0.51
CA CYS A 46 12.73 1.08 1.51
C CYS A 46 11.76 0.06 2.09
N VAL A 47 11.19 -0.82 1.27
CA VAL A 47 10.29 -1.88 1.75
C VAL A 47 11.04 -2.81 2.69
N GLN A 48 12.26 -3.20 2.35
CA GLN A 48 13.06 -4.05 3.24
C GLN A 48 13.36 -3.35 4.56
N SER A 49 13.71 -2.07 4.51
CA SER A 49 13.94 -1.27 5.72
C SER A 49 12.67 -1.17 6.57
N PHE A 50 11.53 -1.01 5.94
CA PHE A 50 10.24 -0.98 6.64
C PHE A 50 9.95 -2.31 7.32
N ARG A 51 10.20 -3.42 6.62
CA ARG A 51 10.05 -4.76 7.18
C ARG A 51 10.94 -4.94 8.42
N ASP A 52 12.19 -4.49 8.32
CA ASP A 52 13.15 -4.57 9.43
C ASP A 52 12.71 -3.70 10.61
N LEU A 53 12.22 -2.48 10.35
CA LEU A 53 11.69 -1.60 11.38
C LEU A 53 10.51 -2.23 12.13
N MET A 54 9.63 -2.91 11.42
CA MET A 54 8.45 -3.52 12.03
C MET A 54 8.82 -4.71 12.94
N GLN A 55 10.01 -5.24 12.80
CA GLN A 55 10.52 -6.28 13.69
C GLN A 55 11.22 -5.71 14.91
N SER A 56 11.50 -4.40 14.92
CA SER A 56 12.18 -3.74 16.02
C SER A 56 11.21 -2.83 16.77
N SER A 57 11.55 -2.49 18.02
CA SER A 57 10.74 -1.56 18.82
C SER A 57 10.89 -0.10 18.38
N LYS A 58 11.81 0.19 17.45
CA LYS A 58 12.07 1.56 16.97
C LYS A 58 11.20 1.97 15.80
N ALA A 59 10.37 1.08 15.29
CA ALA A 59 9.57 1.31 14.09
C ALA A 59 8.70 2.57 14.18
N LEU A 60 8.15 2.82 15.36
CA LEU A 60 7.18 3.89 15.56
C LEU A 60 7.78 5.29 15.43
N GLU A 61 9.10 5.43 15.56
CA GLU A 61 9.74 6.74 15.47
C GLU A 61 10.36 6.99 14.09
N GLU A 62 10.79 5.92 13.42
CA GLU A 62 11.57 6.04 12.19
C GLU A 62 10.75 5.92 10.90
N HIS A 63 9.47 5.50 11.00
CA HIS A 63 8.66 5.30 9.81
C HIS A 63 8.44 6.58 9.01
N MET A 64 8.41 7.74 9.67
CA MET A 64 8.16 9.02 8.99
C MET A 64 9.28 9.38 8.02
N GLU A 65 10.53 9.15 8.39
CA GLU A 65 11.65 9.39 7.49
C GLU A 65 11.60 8.47 6.28
N LEU A 66 11.27 7.21 6.53
CA LEU A 66 11.15 6.21 5.47
C LEU A 66 10.02 6.58 4.52
N GLY A 67 8.88 7.01 5.06
CA GLY A 67 7.75 7.47 4.27
C GLY A 67 8.08 8.68 3.41
N ALA A 68 8.81 9.64 3.97
CA ALA A 68 9.23 10.83 3.23
C ALA A 68 10.17 10.45 2.08
N ARG A 69 11.10 9.55 2.31
CA ARG A 69 12.01 9.08 1.28
C ARG A 69 11.27 8.35 0.17
N ALA A 70 10.39 7.43 0.53
CA ALA A 70 9.60 6.68 -0.45
C ALA A 70 8.69 7.62 -1.25
N THR A 71 8.10 8.63 -0.63
CA THR A 71 7.27 9.62 -1.30
C THR A 71 8.08 10.41 -2.33
N ALA A 72 9.28 10.84 -1.98
CA ALA A 72 10.15 11.55 -2.91
C ALA A 72 10.51 10.67 -4.12
N LEU A 73 10.80 9.39 -3.87
CA LEU A 73 11.09 8.44 -4.94
C LEU A 73 9.86 8.22 -5.83
N ALA A 74 8.67 8.11 -5.25
CA ALA A 74 7.42 7.95 -6.00
C ALA A 74 7.16 9.16 -6.89
N ASN A 75 7.35 10.36 -6.36
CA ASN A 75 7.13 11.59 -7.12
C ASN A 75 8.12 11.76 -8.28
N GLY A 76 9.30 11.16 -8.16
CA GLY A 76 10.30 11.15 -9.22
C GLY A 76 10.18 10.00 -10.21
N HIS A 77 9.20 9.11 -10.02
CA HIS A 77 9.02 7.93 -10.88
C HIS A 77 8.39 8.35 -12.21
N HIS A 78 9.11 8.13 -13.29
CA HIS A 78 8.65 8.58 -14.62
C HIS A 78 7.66 7.61 -15.29
N GLY A 79 7.36 6.51 -14.64
CA GLY A 79 6.51 5.49 -15.22
C GLY A 79 7.22 4.71 -16.32
N SER A 80 6.60 3.64 -16.77
CA SER A 80 7.10 2.88 -17.91
C SER A 80 6.54 3.47 -19.20
N ARG A 81 7.32 3.39 -20.27
CA ARG A 81 6.88 3.77 -21.61
C ARG A 81 6.06 2.68 -22.27
N SER A 82 5.86 1.55 -21.60
CA SER A 82 5.12 0.44 -22.15
C SER A 82 3.63 0.75 -22.19
N LEU A 83 2.96 0.31 -23.23
CA LEU A 83 1.52 0.54 -23.43
C LEU A 83 0.66 -0.52 -22.74
N ASP A 84 1.26 -1.48 -22.08
CA ASP A 84 0.56 -2.62 -21.51
C ASP A 84 0.10 -2.43 -20.06
N GLY A 85 0.29 -1.24 -19.50
CA GLY A 85 -0.13 -0.94 -18.14
C GLY A 85 0.87 -1.31 -17.05
N VAL A 86 1.96 -2.00 -17.40
CA VAL A 86 2.95 -2.43 -16.39
C VAL A 86 3.56 -1.22 -15.69
N GLY A 87 3.85 -0.15 -16.43
CA GLY A 87 4.41 1.07 -15.86
C GLY A 87 3.47 1.75 -14.90
N HIS A 88 2.17 1.75 -15.21
CA HIS A 88 1.17 2.31 -14.30
C HIS A 88 1.06 1.47 -13.04
N ALA A 89 1.16 0.15 -13.15
CA ALA A 89 1.18 -0.73 -11.99
C ALA A 89 2.40 -0.43 -11.11
N ALA A 90 3.57 -0.25 -11.69
CA ALA A 90 4.80 0.05 -10.94
C ALA A 90 4.70 1.40 -10.23
N VAL A 91 4.18 2.43 -10.88
CA VAL A 91 3.99 3.75 -10.27
C VAL A 91 2.99 3.65 -9.12
N SER A 92 1.84 3.00 -9.34
CA SER A 92 0.83 2.84 -8.29
C SER A 92 1.37 2.02 -7.11
N ALA A 93 2.14 0.97 -7.38
CA ALA A 93 2.78 0.18 -6.33
C ALA A 93 3.75 1.02 -5.51
N THR A 94 4.51 1.90 -6.17
CA THR A 94 5.44 2.80 -5.49
C THR A 94 4.70 3.76 -4.57
N TYR A 95 3.60 4.35 -5.03
CA TYR A 95 2.77 5.23 -4.20
C TYR A 95 2.09 4.47 -3.06
N ALA A 96 1.70 3.21 -3.29
CA ALA A 96 1.15 2.38 -2.22
C ALA A 96 2.17 2.21 -1.08
N CYS A 97 3.42 1.91 -1.43
CA CYS A 97 4.48 1.76 -0.44
C CYS A 97 4.77 3.08 0.28
N ALA A 98 4.81 4.20 -0.44
CA ALA A 98 5.03 5.50 0.16
C ALA A 98 3.92 5.85 1.16
N ALA A 99 2.65 5.61 0.79
CA ALA A 99 1.52 5.84 1.67
C ALA A 99 1.56 4.93 2.90
N ALA A 100 1.93 3.66 2.70
CA ALA A 100 2.05 2.68 3.78
C ALA A 100 3.08 3.12 4.81
N MET A 101 4.26 3.50 4.36
CA MET A 101 5.35 3.93 5.24
C MET A 101 5.07 5.26 5.93
N SER A 102 4.18 6.07 5.35
CA SER A 102 3.75 7.33 5.93
C SER A 102 2.57 7.17 6.89
N GLY A 103 2.09 5.97 7.11
CA GLY A 103 0.99 5.71 8.02
C GLY A 103 -0.37 6.15 7.48
N ARG A 104 -0.58 6.07 6.18
CA ARG A 104 -1.82 6.46 5.49
C ARG A 104 -2.51 5.23 4.91
N PRO A 105 -3.27 4.49 5.72
CA PRO A 105 -3.81 3.19 5.30
C PRO A 105 -4.82 3.27 4.16
N ARG A 106 -5.67 4.30 4.13
CA ARG A 106 -6.68 4.42 3.05
C ARG A 106 -6.02 4.63 1.71
N GLN A 107 -5.04 5.52 1.64
CA GLN A 107 -4.31 5.76 0.40
C GLN A 107 -3.53 4.52 -0.03
N ALA A 108 -2.88 3.84 0.92
CA ALA A 108 -2.17 2.60 0.63
C ALA A 108 -3.11 1.56 0.03
N ALA A 109 -4.30 1.37 0.61
CA ALA A 109 -5.29 0.42 0.11
C ALA A 109 -5.74 0.76 -1.32
N GLU A 110 -6.03 2.02 -1.59
CA GLU A 110 -6.46 2.45 -2.92
C GLU A 110 -5.39 2.21 -3.97
N TYR A 111 -4.15 2.57 -3.68
CA TYR A 111 -3.05 2.34 -4.61
C TYR A 111 -2.74 0.86 -4.81
N VAL A 112 -2.84 0.04 -3.75
CA VAL A 112 -2.65 -1.41 -3.87
C VAL A 112 -3.67 -2.01 -4.84
N ALA A 113 -4.96 -1.68 -4.64
CA ALA A 113 -6.01 -2.21 -5.50
C ALA A 113 -5.78 -1.80 -6.96
N TYR A 114 -5.44 -0.54 -7.18
CA TYR A 114 -5.18 -0.02 -8.52
C TYR A 114 -3.97 -0.71 -9.16
N ALA A 115 -2.88 -0.83 -8.41
CA ALA A 115 -1.66 -1.48 -8.91
C ALA A 115 -1.91 -2.92 -9.32
N MET A 116 -2.63 -3.66 -8.50
CA MET A 116 -2.93 -5.07 -8.77
C MET A 116 -3.83 -5.23 -9.99
N VAL A 117 -4.87 -4.40 -10.11
CA VAL A 117 -5.78 -4.45 -11.25
C VAL A 117 -5.07 -4.10 -12.54
N TYR A 118 -4.26 -3.03 -12.54
CA TYR A 118 -3.45 -2.68 -13.71
C TYR A 118 -2.47 -3.79 -14.08
N GLY A 119 -1.81 -4.35 -13.07
CA GLY A 119 -0.82 -5.40 -13.31
C GLY A 119 -1.40 -6.67 -13.91
N GLN A 120 -2.68 -6.96 -13.63
CA GLN A 120 -3.34 -8.17 -14.11
C GLN A 120 -4.05 -7.98 -15.43
N GLY A 121 -4.69 -6.83 -15.66
CA GLY A 121 -5.55 -6.64 -16.81
C GLY A 121 -5.39 -5.32 -17.57
N GLY A 122 -4.41 -4.52 -17.19
CA GLY A 122 -4.14 -3.25 -17.87
C GLY A 122 -5.23 -2.21 -17.67
N TYR A 123 -5.22 -1.20 -18.52
CA TYR A 123 -6.14 -0.07 -18.44
C TYR A 123 -7.61 -0.51 -18.53
N GLY A 124 -7.91 -1.47 -19.42
CA GLY A 124 -9.29 -1.94 -19.58
C GLY A 124 -9.89 -2.49 -18.29
N ALA A 125 -9.09 -3.22 -17.51
CA ALA A 125 -9.55 -3.78 -16.24
C ALA A 125 -9.91 -2.68 -15.23
N THR A 126 -9.20 -1.55 -15.23
CA THR A 126 -9.48 -0.46 -14.29
C THR A 126 -10.80 0.26 -14.60
N GLN A 127 -11.34 0.07 -15.77
CA GLN A 127 -12.64 0.65 -16.16
C GLN A 127 -13.82 -0.20 -15.69
N GLU A 128 -13.56 -1.41 -15.20
CA GLU A 128 -14.60 -2.32 -14.74
C GLU A 128 -14.58 -2.41 -13.22
N PRO A 129 -15.64 -1.94 -12.53
CA PRO A 129 -15.68 -1.96 -11.06
C PRO A 129 -15.47 -3.35 -10.47
N ASP A 130 -15.97 -4.40 -11.13
CA ASP A 130 -15.85 -5.77 -10.64
C ASP A 130 -14.41 -6.28 -10.60
N SER A 131 -13.52 -5.68 -11.37
CA SER A 131 -12.10 -6.06 -11.37
C SER A 131 -11.42 -5.79 -10.04
N PHE A 132 -11.97 -4.86 -9.26
CA PHE A 132 -11.40 -4.47 -7.97
C PHE A 132 -11.87 -5.34 -6.81
N LEU A 133 -12.97 -6.07 -6.96
CA LEU A 133 -13.56 -6.85 -5.87
C LEU A 133 -12.60 -7.84 -5.22
N PRO A 134 -11.82 -8.64 -5.96
CA PRO A 134 -10.89 -9.56 -5.31
C PRO A 134 -9.86 -8.83 -4.45
N GLU A 135 -9.39 -7.65 -4.89
CA GLU A 135 -8.44 -6.86 -4.13
C GLU A 135 -9.06 -6.25 -2.89
N TYR A 136 -10.28 -5.72 -3.00
CA TYR A 136 -11.00 -5.20 -1.84
C TYR A 136 -11.24 -6.29 -0.80
N ARG A 137 -11.57 -7.51 -1.22
CA ARG A 137 -11.76 -8.64 -0.31
C ARG A 137 -10.47 -9.04 0.39
N TRP A 138 -9.35 -9.02 -0.36
CA TRP A 138 -8.04 -9.29 0.24
C TRP A 138 -7.71 -8.26 1.33
N LEU A 139 -7.94 -6.99 1.03
CA LEU A 139 -7.72 -5.89 1.96
C LEU A 139 -8.62 -6.01 3.19
N GLU A 140 -9.89 -6.35 2.99
CA GLU A 140 -10.83 -6.57 4.09
C GLU A 140 -10.37 -7.68 5.02
N GLN A 141 -9.98 -8.81 4.46
CA GLN A 141 -9.50 -9.95 5.24
C GLN A 141 -8.24 -9.59 6.03
N ARG A 142 -7.36 -8.85 5.40
CA ARG A 142 -6.12 -8.44 6.06
C ARG A 142 -6.38 -7.49 7.22
N LEU A 143 -7.26 -6.51 7.01
CA LEU A 143 -7.65 -5.58 8.07
C LEU A 143 -8.36 -6.29 9.22
N GLN A 144 -9.25 -7.23 8.91
CA GLN A 144 -9.95 -8.00 9.93
C GLN A 144 -8.96 -8.76 10.82
N SER A 145 -7.90 -9.31 10.24
CA SER A 145 -6.89 -10.02 11.01
C SER A 145 -6.09 -9.10 11.93
N LEU A 146 -6.04 -7.82 11.65
CA LEU A 146 -5.26 -6.86 12.43
C LEU A 146 -6.09 -6.10 13.47
N VAL A 147 -7.36 -5.82 13.18
CA VAL A 147 -8.19 -4.97 14.04
C VAL A 147 -9.45 -5.68 14.55
N GLY A 148 -9.87 -6.73 13.88
CA GLY A 148 -11.18 -7.30 14.05
C GLY A 148 -11.27 -8.41 15.07
N VAL A 149 -10.31 -8.56 15.89
CA VAL A 149 -10.30 -9.67 16.82
C VAL A 149 -10.96 -9.25 18.11
N GLY A 150 -12.19 -8.96 17.98
CA GLY A 150 -12.97 -8.66 19.18
C GLY A 150 -13.32 -9.91 19.92
#